data_2a20df5d88ca43d73a1d8d826fc272f9
#
_entry.id   2a20df5d88ca43d73a1d8d826fc272f9
#
_cell.length_a   1.000
_cell.length_b   1.000
_cell.length_c   1.000
_cell.angle_alpha   90.00
_cell.angle_beta   90.00
_cell.angle_gamma   90.00
#
_symmetry.space_group_name_H-M   'P 1'
#
loop_
_entity.id
_entity.type
_entity.pdbx_description
1 polymer ?
#
loop_
_entity_poly.entity_id
_entity_poly.type
_entity_poly.pdbx_seq_one_letter_code
_entity_poly.pdbx_strand_id
1 'polypeptide(L)'
;MEFNRIIKLLRKERGITQKQAAEDLGVSQALLSHYEKGIRECGLDFVVRVADYYNVSCDYLLGRSAERNGMMLNADDLPNPDKMKDNVYHCSVLPTMNKKLISNSLNVLYAKIAEFHSKALTTEVSTYLMMAVAKMFRLLYSAEPHNAQSLFSVEARRWPGYSDAVMRMSESNVEDLLAGEDLNGAEGVKDPSCLAMTTESLTREFPLYTPSLLNLVKTSETHVRGLDPNQ
;
A
#
# COMPACT_ATOMS: atom_id res chain seq x y z
N MET A 1 17.30 -3.42 9.93
CA MET A 1 17.83 -4.81 10.14
C MET A 1 17.96 -5.44 8.76
N GLU A 2 19.05 -6.11 8.43
CA GLU A 2 19.26 -6.66 7.08
C GLU A 2 18.55 -8.02 6.94
N PHE A 3 18.00 -8.32 5.75
CA PHE A 3 17.28 -9.56 5.40
C PHE A 3 17.98 -10.84 5.87
N ASN A 4 19.31 -10.92 5.68
CA ASN A 4 20.14 -12.06 6.05
C ASN A 4 20.08 -12.39 7.55
N ARG A 5 20.00 -11.37 8.39
CA ARG A 5 19.89 -11.52 9.86
C ARG A 5 18.51 -11.99 10.26
N ILE A 6 17.47 -11.46 9.62
CA ILE A 6 16.07 -11.79 9.92
C ILE A 6 15.74 -13.23 9.55
N ILE A 7 16.11 -13.69 8.34
CA ILE A 7 15.88 -15.08 7.94
C ILE A 7 16.58 -16.08 8.85
N LYS A 8 17.81 -15.78 9.26
CA LYS A 8 18.56 -16.59 10.21
C LYS A 8 17.89 -16.62 11.60
N LEU A 9 17.35 -15.49 12.05
CA LEU A 9 16.63 -15.37 13.32
C LEU A 9 15.36 -16.23 13.29
N LEU A 10 14.53 -16.08 12.27
CA LEU A 10 13.29 -16.83 12.10
C LEU A 10 13.50 -18.35 12.08
N ARG A 11 14.55 -18.80 11.37
CA ARG A 11 14.94 -20.22 11.35
C ARG A 11 15.30 -20.73 12.74
N LYS A 12 16.10 -19.96 13.48
CA LYS A 12 16.51 -20.32 14.85
C LYS A 12 15.34 -20.37 15.81
N GLU A 13 14.42 -19.43 15.71
CA GLU A 13 13.21 -19.40 16.53
C GLU A 13 12.30 -20.60 16.30
N ARG A 14 12.21 -21.09 15.04
CA ARG A 14 11.54 -22.37 14.73
C ARG A 14 12.30 -23.60 15.17
N GLY A 15 13.55 -23.47 15.61
CA GLY A 15 14.37 -24.59 16.05
C GLY A 15 14.81 -25.54 14.95
N ILE A 16 14.73 -25.12 13.67
CA ILE A 16 15.04 -25.97 12.50
C ILE A 16 16.47 -25.76 11.99
N THR A 17 17.03 -26.81 11.38
CA THR A 17 18.37 -26.75 10.78
C THR A 17 18.35 -26.00 9.45
N GLN A 18 19.52 -25.51 8.99
CA GLN A 18 19.64 -24.93 7.65
C GLN A 18 19.22 -25.91 6.54
N LYS A 19 19.53 -27.20 6.72
CA LYS A 19 19.15 -28.24 5.75
C LYS A 19 17.64 -28.35 5.63
N GLN A 20 16.95 -28.47 6.75
CA GLN A 20 15.49 -28.55 6.79
C GLN A 20 14.84 -27.30 6.16
N ALA A 21 15.25 -26.09 6.59
CA ALA A 21 14.72 -24.86 6.05
C ALA A 21 14.98 -24.72 4.53
N ALA A 22 16.12 -25.19 4.05
CA ALA A 22 16.45 -25.18 2.61
C ALA A 22 15.55 -26.12 1.81
N GLU A 23 15.31 -27.34 2.31
CA GLU A 23 14.39 -28.31 1.72
C GLU A 23 12.96 -27.73 1.65
N ASP A 24 12.45 -27.18 2.75
CA ASP A 24 11.12 -26.58 2.83
C ASP A 24 10.95 -25.37 1.91
N LEU A 25 12.00 -24.57 1.75
CA LEU A 25 12.02 -23.38 0.89
C LEU A 25 12.37 -23.70 -0.59
N GLY A 26 12.62 -24.96 -0.93
CA GLY A 26 12.92 -25.39 -2.30
C GLY A 26 14.25 -24.86 -2.84
N VAL A 27 15.28 -24.74 -1.97
CA VAL A 27 16.63 -24.29 -2.35
C VAL A 27 17.70 -25.24 -1.80
N SER A 28 18.93 -25.17 -2.33
CA SER A 28 20.05 -25.92 -1.75
C SER A 28 20.48 -25.33 -0.40
N GLN A 29 20.96 -26.19 0.52
CA GLN A 29 21.50 -25.72 1.81
C GLN A 29 22.64 -24.71 1.63
N ALA A 30 23.50 -24.90 0.63
CA ALA A 30 24.59 -23.99 0.32
C ALA A 30 24.06 -22.59 -0.07
N LEU A 31 23.00 -22.55 -0.88
CA LEU A 31 22.36 -21.30 -1.30
C LEU A 31 21.71 -20.58 -0.11
N LEU A 32 20.97 -21.30 0.74
CA LEU A 32 20.40 -20.71 1.96
C LEU A 32 21.49 -20.18 2.89
N SER A 33 22.61 -20.91 3.02
CA SER A 33 23.78 -20.45 3.81
C SER A 33 24.36 -19.15 3.27
N HIS A 34 24.42 -18.98 1.95
CA HIS A 34 24.90 -17.73 1.33
C HIS A 34 23.93 -16.57 1.59
N TYR A 35 22.62 -16.80 1.53
CA TYR A 35 21.61 -15.80 1.88
C TYR A 35 21.69 -15.40 3.36
N GLU A 36 21.78 -16.34 4.29
CA GLU A 36 21.92 -16.06 5.74
C GLU A 36 23.22 -15.35 6.11
N LYS A 37 24.27 -15.49 5.30
CA LYS A 37 25.57 -14.81 5.50
C LYS A 37 25.64 -13.46 4.79
N GLY A 38 24.66 -13.13 3.94
CA GLY A 38 24.68 -11.93 3.12
C GLY A 38 25.74 -11.95 1.99
N ILE A 39 26.24 -13.15 1.62
CA ILE A 39 27.22 -13.34 0.55
C ILE A 39 26.56 -13.18 -0.82
N ARG A 40 25.26 -13.52 -0.90
CA ARG A 40 24.47 -13.44 -2.12
C ARG A 40 23.12 -12.81 -1.81
N GLU A 41 22.67 -11.95 -2.70
CA GLU A 41 21.31 -11.39 -2.66
C GLU A 41 20.32 -12.41 -3.20
N CYS A 42 19.13 -12.45 -2.61
CA CYS A 42 18.04 -13.32 -3.06
C CYS A 42 17.11 -12.56 -3.99
N GLY A 43 16.49 -13.29 -4.92
CA GLY A 43 15.42 -12.77 -5.76
C GLY A 43 14.14 -12.57 -4.98
N LEU A 44 13.22 -11.76 -5.55
CA LEU A 44 11.92 -11.45 -4.97
C LEU A 44 11.10 -12.70 -4.66
N ASP A 45 11.08 -13.68 -5.57
CA ASP A 45 10.37 -14.95 -5.39
C ASP A 45 10.79 -15.70 -4.12
N PHE A 46 12.07 -15.59 -3.76
CA PHE A 46 12.58 -16.21 -2.55
C PHE A 46 12.15 -15.43 -1.31
N VAL A 47 12.13 -14.09 -1.35
CA VAL A 47 11.63 -13.25 -0.25
C VAL A 47 10.18 -13.57 0.06
N VAL A 48 9.33 -13.70 -0.97
CA VAL A 48 7.91 -14.06 -0.81
C VAL A 48 7.75 -15.45 -0.21
N ARG A 49 8.47 -16.46 -0.74
CA ARG A 49 8.43 -17.82 -0.17
C ARG A 49 8.87 -17.86 1.29
N VAL A 50 9.87 -17.08 1.67
CA VAL A 50 10.30 -16.95 3.06
C VAL A 50 9.22 -16.28 3.91
N ALA A 51 8.56 -15.23 3.39
CA ALA A 51 7.46 -14.56 4.07
C ALA A 51 6.30 -15.53 4.36
N ASP A 52 5.88 -16.27 3.35
CA ASP A 52 4.81 -17.28 3.47
C ASP A 52 5.20 -18.41 4.43
N TYR A 53 6.41 -18.96 4.25
CA TYR A 53 6.90 -20.07 5.07
C TYR A 53 6.98 -19.72 6.55
N TYR A 54 7.47 -18.53 6.90
CA TYR A 54 7.58 -18.08 8.28
C TYR A 54 6.34 -17.33 8.78
N ASN A 55 5.32 -17.11 7.92
CA ASN A 55 4.12 -16.34 8.21
C ASN A 55 4.46 -14.93 8.74
N VAL A 56 5.31 -14.23 8.00
CA VAL A 56 5.73 -12.85 8.30
C VAL A 56 5.60 -11.99 7.05
N SER A 57 5.52 -10.67 7.21
CA SER A 57 5.47 -9.77 6.07
C SER A 57 6.80 -9.63 5.35
N CYS A 58 6.76 -9.30 4.06
CA CYS A 58 7.95 -8.93 3.31
C CYS A 58 8.61 -7.67 3.88
N ASP A 59 7.84 -6.71 4.41
CA ASP A 59 8.37 -5.51 5.06
C ASP A 59 9.18 -5.84 6.31
N TYR A 60 8.71 -6.80 7.10
CA TYR A 60 9.48 -7.31 8.24
C TYR A 60 10.78 -7.95 7.79
N LEU A 61 10.74 -8.83 6.76
CA LEU A 61 11.94 -9.48 6.22
C LEU A 61 12.96 -8.49 5.67
N LEU A 62 12.48 -7.41 5.03
CA LEU A 62 13.34 -6.37 4.47
C LEU A 62 13.79 -5.33 5.51
N GLY A 63 13.39 -5.52 6.78
CA GLY A 63 13.76 -4.62 7.88
C GLY A 63 13.07 -3.26 7.85
N ARG A 64 12.00 -3.11 7.06
CA ARG A 64 11.22 -1.88 6.91
C ARG A 64 10.11 -1.74 7.95
N SER A 65 9.69 -2.85 8.56
CA SER A 65 8.72 -2.89 9.66
C SER A 65 9.29 -3.67 10.83
N ALA A 66 9.01 -3.23 12.05
CA ALA A 66 9.29 -3.99 13.26
C ALA A 66 8.22 -5.06 13.54
N GLU A 67 7.06 -4.96 12.89
CA GLU A 67 5.92 -5.85 13.08
C GLU A 67 5.98 -7.03 12.11
N ARG A 68 5.88 -8.26 12.67
CA ARG A 68 5.93 -9.51 11.88
C ARG A 68 4.75 -9.68 10.95
N ASN A 69 3.55 -9.25 11.37
CA ASN A 69 2.29 -9.41 10.65
C ASN A 69 1.97 -8.23 9.73
N GLY A 70 2.99 -7.63 9.12
CA GLY A 70 2.80 -6.62 8.10
C GLY A 70 2.08 -7.16 6.86
N MET A 71 2.02 -6.34 5.82
CA MET A 71 1.35 -6.66 4.56
C MET A 71 1.95 -7.93 3.90
N MET A 72 1.15 -9.00 3.76
CA MET A 72 1.54 -10.20 3.02
C MET A 72 1.35 -9.99 1.51
N LEU A 73 2.38 -10.30 0.71
CA LEU A 73 2.28 -10.39 -0.75
C LEU A 73 1.95 -11.83 -1.13
N ASN A 74 0.93 -12.03 -1.95
CA ASN A 74 0.66 -13.33 -2.58
C ASN A 74 1.49 -13.46 -3.87
N ALA A 75 1.68 -14.71 -4.34
CA ALA A 75 2.39 -14.95 -5.60
C ALA A 75 1.77 -14.22 -6.81
N ASP A 76 0.43 -14.07 -6.81
CA ASP A 76 -0.32 -13.35 -7.86
C ASP A 76 -0.10 -11.82 -7.84
N ASP A 77 0.42 -11.28 -6.73
CA ASP A 77 0.75 -9.85 -6.61
C ASP A 77 2.13 -9.51 -7.22
N LEU A 78 2.89 -10.54 -7.62
CA LEU A 78 4.22 -10.36 -8.19
C LEU A 78 4.15 -10.01 -9.67
N PRO A 79 5.00 -9.08 -10.14
CA PRO A 79 5.18 -8.87 -11.57
C PRO A 79 5.67 -10.15 -12.24
N ASN A 80 5.02 -10.57 -13.33
CA ASN A 80 5.43 -11.77 -14.07
C ASN A 80 6.85 -11.57 -14.63
N PRO A 81 7.84 -12.40 -14.25
CA PRO A 81 9.24 -12.24 -14.67
C PRO A 81 9.41 -12.35 -16.19
N ASP A 82 8.53 -13.09 -16.89
CA ASP A 82 8.61 -13.25 -18.35
C ASP A 82 8.25 -11.99 -19.15
N LYS A 83 7.55 -11.01 -18.51
CA LYS A 83 7.19 -9.74 -19.13
C LYS A 83 8.21 -8.63 -18.88
N MET A 84 9.28 -8.89 -18.11
CA MET A 84 10.22 -7.88 -17.63
C MET A 84 11.64 -7.99 -18.22
N LYS A 85 11.78 -8.45 -19.46
CA LYS A 85 13.11 -8.72 -20.06
C LYS A 85 14.07 -7.52 -20.16
N ASP A 86 13.59 -6.28 -20.02
CA ASP A 86 14.40 -5.05 -20.21
C ASP A 86 14.31 -4.02 -19.08
N ASN A 87 13.90 -4.38 -17.86
CA ASN A 87 13.67 -3.37 -16.83
C ASN A 87 14.80 -3.33 -15.79
N VAL A 88 15.50 -2.19 -15.71
CA VAL A 88 16.60 -1.90 -14.76
C VAL A 88 16.15 -2.00 -13.29
N TYR A 89 14.83 -2.03 -13.02
CA TYR A 89 14.23 -2.20 -11.69
C TYR A 89 14.03 -3.66 -11.25
N HIS A 90 14.78 -4.59 -11.79
CA HIS A 90 14.66 -6.04 -11.57
C HIS A 90 14.66 -6.53 -10.10
N CYS A 91 14.92 -5.67 -9.13
CA CYS A 91 15.01 -6.02 -7.72
C CYS A 91 14.15 -5.17 -6.78
N SER A 92 13.37 -4.19 -7.26
CA SER A 92 12.58 -3.35 -6.37
C SER A 92 11.17 -3.90 -6.15
N VAL A 93 10.93 -4.39 -4.93
CA VAL A 93 9.59 -4.82 -4.44
C VAL A 93 8.71 -3.60 -4.16
N LEU A 94 9.31 -2.41 -4.07
CA LEU A 94 8.67 -1.19 -3.59
C LEU A 94 7.38 -0.80 -4.35
N PRO A 95 7.35 -0.80 -5.71
CA PRO A 95 6.13 -0.45 -6.43
C PRO A 95 4.98 -1.41 -6.16
N THR A 96 5.26 -2.72 -6.11
CA THR A 96 4.26 -3.76 -5.84
C THR A 96 3.73 -3.63 -4.41
N MET A 97 4.60 -3.40 -3.45
CA MET A 97 4.22 -3.22 -2.04
C MET A 97 3.40 -1.95 -1.84
N ASN A 98 3.80 -0.82 -2.42
CA ASN A 98 3.05 0.42 -2.33
C ASN A 98 1.68 0.30 -3.00
N LYS A 99 1.60 -0.36 -4.18
CA LYS A 99 0.33 -0.65 -4.83
C LYS A 99 -0.59 -1.46 -3.92
N LYS A 100 -0.08 -2.55 -3.31
CA LYS A 100 -0.87 -3.41 -2.41
C LYS A 100 -1.29 -2.65 -1.14
N LEU A 101 -0.39 -1.89 -0.56
CA LEU A 101 -0.68 -1.05 0.60
C LEU A 101 -1.86 -0.09 0.33
N ILE A 102 -1.81 0.62 -0.79
CA ILE A 102 -2.89 1.53 -1.20
C ILE A 102 -4.17 0.75 -1.48
N SER A 103 -4.12 -0.32 -2.29
CA SER A 103 -5.31 -1.10 -2.66
C SER A 103 -6.01 -1.72 -1.44
N ASN A 104 -5.26 -2.30 -0.50
CA ASN A 104 -5.82 -2.88 0.72
C ASN A 104 -6.43 -1.81 1.63
N SER A 105 -5.79 -0.64 1.74
CA SER A 105 -6.33 0.48 2.51
C SER A 105 -7.63 1.02 1.90
N LEU A 106 -7.70 1.08 0.56
CA LEU A 106 -8.94 1.45 -0.13
C LEU A 106 -10.06 0.45 0.12
N ASN A 107 -9.78 -0.85 0.21
CA ASN A 107 -10.80 -1.85 0.54
C ASN A 107 -11.43 -1.58 1.91
N VAL A 108 -10.64 -1.24 2.93
CA VAL A 108 -11.17 -0.87 4.25
C VAL A 108 -11.97 0.43 4.18
N LEU A 109 -11.43 1.46 3.51
CA LEU A 109 -12.09 2.75 3.37
C LEU A 109 -13.48 2.61 2.71
N TYR A 110 -13.57 1.92 1.58
CA TYR A 110 -14.84 1.74 0.87
C TYR A 110 -15.82 0.84 1.64
N ALA A 111 -15.34 -0.17 2.35
CA ALA A 111 -16.18 -0.99 3.22
C ALA A 111 -16.81 -0.13 4.33
N LYS A 112 -16.04 0.75 4.96
CA LYS A 112 -16.57 1.66 5.99
C LYS A 112 -17.52 2.70 5.44
N ILE A 113 -17.26 3.27 4.26
CA ILE A 113 -18.18 4.21 3.62
C ILE A 113 -19.51 3.52 3.25
N ALA A 114 -19.46 2.27 2.82
CA ALA A 114 -20.65 1.51 2.46
C ALA A 114 -21.64 1.32 3.62
N GLU A 115 -21.16 1.31 4.87
CA GLU A 115 -22.00 1.19 6.08
C GLU A 115 -23.01 2.36 6.20
N PHE A 116 -22.67 3.54 5.64
CA PHE A 116 -23.57 4.71 5.65
C PHE A 116 -24.68 4.66 4.61
N HIS A 117 -24.59 3.79 3.62
CA HIS A 117 -25.51 3.77 2.46
C HIS A 117 -25.67 5.13 1.77
N SER A 118 -24.71 6.05 1.95
CA SER A 118 -24.70 7.39 1.36
C SER A 118 -24.01 7.39 0.01
N LYS A 119 -24.81 7.60 -1.05
CA LYS A 119 -24.29 7.75 -2.41
C LYS A 119 -23.44 9.02 -2.53
N ALA A 120 -23.84 10.11 -1.87
CA ALA A 120 -23.12 11.38 -1.89
C ALA A 120 -21.73 11.22 -1.28
N LEU A 121 -21.62 10.67 -0.07
CA LEU A 121 -20.36 10.40 0.59
C LEU A 121 -19.42 9.52 -0.27
N THR A 122 -19.96 8.43 -0.84
CA THR A 122 -19.20 7.56 -1.73
C THR A 122 -18.71 8.32 -2.97
N THR A 123 -19.53 9.19 -3.54
CA THR A 123 -19.18 9.98 -4.73
C THR A 123 -18.06 10.95 -4.43
N GLU A 124 -18.14 11.71 -3.32
CA GLU A 124 -17.14 12.70 -2.96
C GLU A 124 -15.78 12.07 -2.64
N VAL A 125 -15.76 11.02 -1.82
CA VAL A 125 -14.51 10.27 -1.55
C VAL A 125 -13.93 9.69 -2.83
N SER A 126 -14.76 9.13 -3.70
CA SER A 126 -14.27 8.58 -4.98
C SER A 126 -13.73 9.67 -5.90
N THR A 127 -14.38 10.84 -5.94
CA THR A 127 -13.94 11.99 -6.75
C THR A 127 -12.55 12.46 -6.31
N TYR A 128 -12.33 12.60 -5.01
CA TYR A 128 -11.02 12.95 -4.47
C TYR A 128 -9.93 11.96 -4.90
N LEU A 129 -10.17 10.67 -4.71
CA LEU A 129 -9.20 9.62 -5.05
C LEU A 129 -8.93 9.54 -6.56
N MET A 130 -9.98 9.65 -7.40
CA MET A 130 -9.83 9.70 -8.85
C MET A 130 -9.01 10.90 -9.29
N MET A 131 -9.23 12.09 -8.69
CA MET A 131 -8.44 13.28 -8.97
C MET A 131 -6.97 13.11 -8.60
N ALA A 132 -6.66 12.51 -7.45
CA ALA A 132 -5.28 12.24 -7.04
C ALA A 132 -4.56 11.33 -8.03
N VAL A 133 -5.22 10.25 -8.47
CA VAL A 133 -4.67 9.34 -9.49
C VAL A 133 -4.50 10.06 -10.84
N ALA A 134 -5.51 10.81 -11.28
CA ALA A 134 -5.47 11.54 -12.55
C ALA A 134 -4.36 12.60 -12.59
N LYS A 135 -4.10 13.29 -11.48
CA LYS A 135 -3.00 14.26 -11.35
C LYS A 135 -1.65 13.58 -11.58
N MET A 136 -1.39 12.47 -10.90
CA MET A 136 -0.13 11.73 -11.05
C MET A 136 0.00 11.13 -12.44
N PHE A 137 -1.05 10.54 -12.99
CA PHE A 137 -1.04 10.01 -14.35
C PHE A 137 -0.72 11.10 -15.37
N ARG A 138 -1.36 12.27 -15.26
CA ARG A 138 -1.14 13.37 -16.22
C ARG A 138 0.29 13.91 -16.16
N LEU A 139 0.88 14.01 -14.96
CA LEU A 139 2.28 14.40 -14.80
C LEU A 139 3.22 13.43 -15.52
N LEU A 140 3.05 12.13 -15.27
CA LEU A 140 3.86 11.08 -15.91
C LEU A 140 3.67 11.07 -17.44
N TYR A 141 2.42 11.14 -17.90
CA TYR A 141 2.11 11.13 -19.33
C TYR A 141 2.68 12.33 -20.07
N SER A 142 2.59 13.52 -19.47
CA SER A 142 3.07 14.76 -20.07
C SER A 142 4.59 14.94 -19.98
N ALA A 143 5.28 14.11 -19.21
CA ALA A 143 6.75 14.10 -19.16
C ALA A 143 7.39 13.58 -20.46
N GLU A 144 6.66 12.78 -21.26
CA GLU A 144 7.10 12.31 -22.57
C GLU A 144 6.53 13.21 -23.68
N PRO A 145 7.40 13.99 -24.40
CA PRO A 145 6.93 14.96 -25.39
C PRO A 145 6.17 14.35 -26.58
N HIS A 146 6.41 13.07 -26.91
CA HIS A 146 5.74 12.39 -28.03
C HIS A 146 4.31 11.93 -27.66
N ASN A 147 3.95 11.95 -26.38
CA ASN A 147 2.60 11.61 -25.96
C ASN A 147 1.59 12.69 -26.40
N ALA A 148 0.54 12.25 -27.11
CA ALA A 148 -0.46 13.15 -27.67
C ALA A 148 -1.26 13.85 -26.56
N GLN A 149 -1.11 15.16 -26.43
CA GLN A 149 -1.83 15.96 -25.42
C GLN A 149 -3.35 16.05 -25.68
N SER A 150 -3.82 15.60 -26.83
CA SER A 150 -5.25 15.48 -27.17
C SER A 150 -6.03 14.49 -26.28
N LEU A 151 -5.32 13.66 -25.50
CA LEU A 151 -5.94 12.84 -24.46
C LEU A 151 -6.65 13.69 -23.39
N PHE A 152 -6.21 14.93 -23.19
CA PHE A 152 -6.72 15.81 -22.14
C PHE A 152 -7.52 16.96 -22.72
N SER A 153 -8.80 17.07 -22.32
CA SER A 153 -9.70 18.17 -22.75
C SER A 153 -9.43 19.50 -22.03
N VAL A 154 -8.84 19.45 -20.82
CA VAL A 154 -8.49 20.64 -20.04
C VAL A 154 -7.05 21.03 -20.33
N GLU A 155 -6.80 22.32 -20.62
CA GLU A 155 -5.46 22.86 -20.85
C GLU A 155 -4.50 22.56 -19.70
N ALA A 156 -3.25 22.21 -20.03
CA ALA A 156 -2.21 21.88 -19.05
C ALA A 156 -1.99 22.99 -18.01
N ARG A 157 -2.06 24.26 -18.42
CA ARG A 157 -1.87 25.41 -17.53
C ARG A 157 -2.99 25.55 -16.48
N ARG A 158 -4.22 25.17 -16.81
CA ARG A 158 -5.37 25.31 -15.92
C ARG A 158 -5.60 24.08 -15.03
N TRP A 159 -5.14 22.93 -15.51
CA TRP A 159 -5.38 21.65 -14.86
C TRP A 159 -4.97 21.60 -13.38
N PRO A 160 -3.76 22.05 -12.97
CA PRO A 160 -3.37 21.98 -11.55
C PRO A 160 -4.35 22.70 -10.63
N GLY A 161 -4.68 23.95 -10.93
CA GLY A 161 -5.62 24.72 -10.13
C GLY A 161 -7.02 24.14 -10.09
N TYR A 162 -7.51 23.65 -11.22
CA TYR A 162 -8.86 23.05 -11.28
C TYR A 162 -8.91 21.72 -10.53
N SER A 163 -7.90 20.87 -10.69
CA SER A 163 -7.85 19.59 -9.97
C SER A 163 -7.71 19.78 -8.46
N ASP A 164 -6.92 20.78 -8.01
CA ASP A 164 -6.81 21.12 -6.59
C ASP A 164 -8.13 21.65 -6.04
N ALA A 165 -8.82 22.50 -6.79
CA ALA A 165 -10.13 23.03 -6.40
C ALA A 165 -11.16 21.90 -6.25
N VAL A 166 -11.22 20.95 -7.20
CA VAL A 166 -12.12 19.79 -7.11
C VAL A 166 -11.80 18.93 -5.89
N MET A 167 -10.53 18.65 -5.62
CA MET A 167 -10.12 17.86 -4.45
C MET A 167 -10.53 18.56 -3.14
N ARG A 168 -10.30 19.88 -3.03
CA ARG A 168 -10.70 20.67 -1.86
C ARG A 168 -12.21 20.74 -1.65
N MET A 169 -12.97 20.87 -2.74
CA MET A 169 -14.43 20.79 -2.68
C MET A 169 -14.90 19.43 -2.19
N SER A 170 -14.33 18.34 -2.70
CA SER A 170 -14.70 17.00 -2.24
C SER A 170 -14.33 16.77 -0.77
N GLU A 171 -13.17 17.27 -0.30
CA GLU A 171 -12.82 17.24 1.14
C GLU A 171 -13.89 17.96 1.97
N SER A 172 -14.22 19.20 1.62
CA SER A 172 -15.24 20.00 2.33
C SER A 172 -16.60 19.33 2.32
N ASN A 173 -17.03 18.79 1.15
CA ASN A 173 -18.29 18.10 1.04
C ASN A 173 -18.35 16.82 1.91
N VAL A 174 -17.23 16.11 2.04
CA VAL A 174 -17.13 14.96 2.96
C VAL A 174 -17.25 15.41 4.41
N GLU A 175 -16.59 16.52 4.80
CA GLU A 175 -16.67 17.09 6.15
C GLU A 175 -18.11 17.47 6.48
N ASP A 176 -18.79 18.19 5.59
CA ASP A 176 -20.19 18.61 5.76
C ASP A 176 -21.12 17.39 5.91
N LEU A 177 -21.02 16.42 5.02
CA LEU A 177 -21.81 15.19 5.08
C LEU A 177 -21.60 14.41 6.39
N LEU A 178 -20.36 14.31 6.86
CA LEU A 178 -20.04 13.63 8.11
C LEU A 178 -20.48 14.42 9.35
N ALA A 179 -20.58 15.76 9.24
CA ALA A 179 -21.17 16.62 10.27
C ALA A 179 -22.73 16.53 10.32
N GLY A 180 -23.32 15.82 9.37
CA GLY A 180 -24.78 15.66 9.27
C GLY A 180 -25.48 16.73 8.43
N GLU A 181 -24.71 17.57 7.73
CA GLU A 181 -25.24 18.60 6.85
C GLU A 181 -25.65 18.01 5.49
N ASP A 182 -26.76 18.49 4.96
CA ASP A 182 -27.27 18.06 3.65
C ASP A 182 -26.46 18.67 2.51
N LEU A 183 -26.13 17.87 1.51
CA LEU A 183 -25.37 18.30 0.34
C LEU A 183 -26.19 18.08 -0.96
N ASN A 184 -26.56 19.16 -1.66
CA ASN A 184 -27.22 19.10 -2.96
C ASN A 184 -28.49 18.17 -2.98
N GLY A 185 -29.25 18.14 -1.88
CA GLY A 185 -30.43 17.31 -1.73
C GLY A 185 -30.15 15.87 -1.30
N ALA A 186 -28.90 15.52 -1.02
CA ALA A 186 -28.55 14.29 -0.33
C ALA A 186 -28.47 14.55 1.17
N GLU A 187 -29.09 13.66 1.97
CA GLU A 187 -29.04 13.75 3.43
C GLU A 187 -27.63 13.52 3.96
N GLY A 188 -27.23 14.32 4.95
CA GLY A 188 -26.00 14.10 5.73
C GLY A 188 -26.04 12.83 6.56
N VAL A 189 -24.90 12.44 7.09
CA VAL A 189 -24.77 11.25 7.94
C VAL A 189 -25.40 11.52 9.29
N LYS A 190 -26.50 10.84 9.60
CA LYS A 190 -27.28 11.06 10.84
C LYS A 190 -26.57 10.52 12.08
N ASP A 191 -25.83 9.44 11.95
CA ASP A 191 -25.12 8.79 13.06
C ASP A 191 -23.72 8.32 12.61
N PRO A 192 -22.67 9.09 12.92
CA PRO A 192 -21.31 8.70 12.60
C PRO A 192 -20.72 7.63 13.55
N SER A 193 -21.50 7.12 14.53
CA SER A 193 -20.98 6.15 15.52
C SER A 193 -20.51 4.84 14.88
N CYS A 194 -21.01 4.47 13.70
CA CYS A 194 -20.52 3.32 12.93
C CYS A 194 -19.07 3.49 12.44
N LEU A 195 -18.53 4.74 12.44
CA LEU A 195 -17.11 5.00 12.20
C LEU A 195 -16.23 4.79 13.44
N ALA A 196 -16.81 4.41 14.60
CA ALA A 196 -15.99 4.08 15.75
C ALA A 196 -15.08 2.90 15.43
N MET A 197 -13.80 3.18 15.21
CA MET A 197 -12.80 2.20 14.81
C MET A 197 -11.68 2.16 15.84
N THR A 198 -11.41 0.97 16.36
CA THR A 198 -10.20 0.67 17.12
C THR A 198 -9.30 -0.25 16.30
N THR A 199 -8.03 -0.32 16.65
CA THR A 199 -7.10 -1.28 16.01
C THR A 199 -7.61 -2.71 16.12
N GLU A 200 -8.23 -3.05 17.26
CA GLU A 200 -8.79 -4.38 17.53
C GLU A 200 -10.03 -4.66 16.65
N SER A 201 -10.95 -3.69 16.54
CA SER A 201 -12.15 -3.86 15.70
C SER A 201 -11.77 -3.97 14.22
N LEU A 202 -10.87 -3.12 13.72
CA LEU A 202 -10.36 -3.17 12.37
C LEU A 202 -9.67 -4.51 12.07
N THR A 203 -8.82 -5.00 12.98
CA THR A 203 -8.13 -6.29 12.81
C THR A 203 -9.10 -7.46 12.78
N ARG A 204 -10.17 -7.40 13.56
CA ARG A 204 -11.21 -8.43 13.58
C ARG A 204 -12.05 -8.43 12.28
N GLU A 205 -12.44 -7.24 11.80
CA GLU A 205 -13.28 -7.09 10.61
C GLU A 205 -12.50 -7.28 9.31
N PHE A 206 -11.27 -6.75 9.26
CA PHE A 206 -10.43 -6.73 8.06
C PHE A 206 -9.03 -7.30 8.32
N PRO A 207 -8.90 -8.56 8.76
CA PRO A 207 -7.61 -9.13 9.18
C PRO A 207 -6.52 -9.07 8.10
N LEU A 208 -6.91 -9.18 6.82
CA LEU A 208 -5.98 -9.14 5.67
C LEU A 208 -5.59 -7.71 5.27
N TYR A 209 -6.40 -6.69 5.59
CA TYR A 209 -6.23 -5.33 5.08
C TYR A 209 -5.75 -4.34 6.15
N THR A 210 -6.10 -4.56 7.42
CA THR A 210 -5.73 -3.67 8.53
C THR A 210 -4.23 -3.39 8.63
N PRO A 211 -3.32 -4.37 8.49
CA PRO A 211 -1.89 -4.10 8.54
C PRO A 211 -1.44 -3.10 7.46
N SER A 212 -2.05 -3.18 6.26
CA SER A 212 -1.77 -2.23 5.17
C SER A 212 -2.26 -0.82 5.51
N LEU A 213 -3.48 -0.69 6.04
CA LEU A 213 -4.05 0.60 6.43
C LEU A 213 -3.20 1.27 7.53
N LEU A 214 -2.84 0.55 8.59
CA LEU A 214 -2.01 1.09 9.67
C LEU A 214 -0.62 1.51 9.18
N ASN A 215 -0.03 0.76 8.25
CA ASN A 215 1.24 1.12 7.64
C ASN A 215 1.11 2.35 6.73
N LEU A 216 0.01 2.46 5.97
CA LEU A 216 -0.28 3.65 5.16
C LEU A 216 -0.37 4.90 6.05
N VAL A 217 -1.14 4.84 7.15
CA VAL A 217 -1.27 5.96 8.10
C VAL A 217 0.10 6.35 8.67
N LYS A 218 0.88 5.37 9.16
CA LYS A 218 2.21 5.62 9.72
C LYS A 218 3.16 6.26 8.69
N THR A 219 3.13 5.79 7.45
CA THR A 219 3.97 6.33 6.36
C THR A 219 3.57 7.75 6.02
N SER A 220 2.26 8.03 5.93
CA SER A 220 1.73 9.36 5.65
C SER A 220 2.10 10.36 6.76
N GLU A 221 1.92 9.96 8.02
CA GLU A 221 2.34 10.76 9.18
C GLU A 221 3.84 11.09 9.15
N THR A 222 4.66 10.13 8.76
CA THR A 222 6.12 10.36 8.63
C THR A 222 6.43 11.40 7.55
N HIS A 223 5.73 11.36 6.41
CA HIS A 223 5.91 12.37 5.36
C HIS A 223 5.47 13.76 5.82
N VAL A 224 4.34 13.87 6.54
CA VAL A 224 3.84 15.15 7.06
C VAL A 224 4.82 15.73 8.12
N ARG A 225 5.29 14.89 9.05
CA ARG A 225 6.27 15.32 10.06
C ARG A 225 7.58 15.79 9.45
N GLY A 226 8.02 15.17 8.35
CA GLY A 226 9.22 15.60 7.62
C GLY A 226 9.13 17.02 7.01
N LEU A 227 7.92 17.61 6.97
CA LEU A 227 7.71 19.00 6.54
C LEU A 227 7.76 20.00 7.72
N ASP A 228 7.80 19.52 8.97
CA ASP A 228 7.89 20.38 10.15
C ASP A 228 9.35 20.81 10.36
N PRO A 229 9.68 22.12 10.20
CA PRO A 229 11.04 22.61 10.34
C PRO A 229 11.57 22.61 11.79
N ASN A 230 10.73 22.22 12.78
CA ASN A 230 11.06 22.24 14.21
C ASN A 230 11.28 20.83 14.81
N GLN A 231 11.38 19.78 13.99
CA GLN A 231 11.74 18.43 14.45
C GLN A 231 13.06 17.94 13.88
#